data_6ab35573cab4bb4f843432dce0dc8dc0
#
_entry.id   6ab35573cab4bb4f843432dce0dc8dc0
#
_cell.length_a   1.000
_cell.length_b   1.000
_cell.length_c   1.000
_cell.angle_alpha   90.00
_cell.angle_beta   90.00
_cell.angle_gamma   90.00
#
_symmetry.space_group_name_H-M   'P 1'
#
loop_
_entity.id
_entity.type
_entity.pdbx_description
1 polymer ?
#
loop_
_entity_poly.entity_id
_entity_poly.type
_entity_poly.pdbx_seq_one_letter_code
_entity_poly.pdbx_strand_id
1 'polypeptide(L)'
;CEVEEADAFTTDDRLKLLSFTGSPRVGWELKRRAGKKKVVLELGGNAACIVDSGADVDDAVQRCIVGAFYQSGQSCISVQRIYLHESLAAQFEEKFISATESLTMGDPGSEDTFLGPMIDETQSKRVEDWLKESVQGGAQVLTGGERTGNFFEPTLLKNVDHDAKLYCEEAFGPIALLETFSDFEAVLDIVNESRFGIHAGVFTPNINHAFLAWDRLEVGGVLINEIPSWRVDNLPYGGVKESGLGREGLRYAIDDMTEIRTMILRTPN
;
A
#
# COMPACT_ATOMS: atom_id res chain seq x y z
N CYS A 1 23.98 -1.62 10.28
CA CYS A 1 24.83 -1.22 9.15
C CYS A 1 24.41 0.19 8.73
N GLU A 2 25.34 1.10 8.73
CA GLU A 2 25.10 2.46 8.26
C GLU A 2 24.93 2.48 6.73
N VAL A 3 24.33 3.54 6.18
CA VAL A 3 24.05 3.64 4.74
C VAL A 3 25.33 3.56 3.90
N GLU A 4 26.44 4.15 4.39
CA GLU A 4 27.74 4.12 3.75
C GLU A 4 28.33 2.71 3.64
N GLU A 5 28.13 1.87 4.67
CA GLU A 5 28.58 0.47 4.66
C GLU A 5 27.75 -0.39 3.71
N ALA A 6 26.46 -0.07 3.56
CA ALA A 6 25.55 -0.76 2.63
C ALA A 6 25.93 -0.55 1.16
N ASP A 7 26.76 0.45 0.84
CA ASP A 7 27.22 0.71 -0.52
C ASP A 7 27.96 -0.48 -1.15
N ALA A 8 28.73 -1.20 -0.34
CA ALA A 8 29.42 -2.41 -0.78
C ALA A 8 28.47 -3.50 -1.29
N PHE A 9 27.29 -3.67 -0.68
CA PHE A 9 26.29 -4.63 -1.18
C PHE A 9 25.78 -4.25 -2.57
N THR A 10 25.70 -2.97 -2.86
CA THR A 10 25.23 -2.46 -4.15
C THR A 10 26.30 -2.60 -5.23
N THR A 11 27.56 -2.30 -4.93
CA THR A 11 28.62 -2.10 -5.95
C THR A 11 29.58 -3.28 -6.09
N ASP A 12 29.77 -4.14 -5.07
CA ASP A 12 30.74 -5.25 -5.11
C ASP A 12 30.26 -6.36 -6.09
N ASP A 13 31.06 -6.63 -7.13
CA ASP A 13 30.77 -7.61 -8.18
C ASP A 13 30.69 -9.07 -7.72
N ARG A 14 31.16 -9.38 -6.52
CA ARG A 14 31.03 -10.72 -5.92
C ARG A 14 29.58 -11.06 -5.56
N LEU A 15 28.78 -10.04 -5.23
CA LEU A 15 27.35 -10.16 -4.99
C LEU A 15 26.60 -10.10 -6.33
N LYS A 16 25.75 -11.06 -6.61
CA LYS A 16 25.10 -11.23 -7.93
C LYS A 16 23.64 -10.80 -7.94
N LEU A 17 23.03 -10.66 -6.77
CA LEU A 17 21.66 -10.22 -6.58
C LEU A 17 21.63 -9.16 -5.48
N LEU A 18 20.82 -8.12 -5.71
CA LEU A 18 20.46 -7.11 -4.71
C LEU A 18 18.97 -7.21 -4.45
N SER A 19 18.58 -7.49 -3.22
CA SER A 19 17.21 -7.40 -2.75
C SER A 19 17.11 -6.25 -1.75
N PHE A 20 16.11 -5.37 -1.95
CA PHE A 20 15.94 -4.20 -1.10
C PHE A 20 14.45 -3.94 -0.85
N THR A 21 14.10 -3.70 0.43
CA THR A 21 12.80 -3.21 0.85
C THR A 21 12.96 -1.84 1.49
N GLY A 22 12.19 -0.84 1.03
CA GLY A 22 12.25 0.51 1.57
C GLY A 22 11.65 1.57 0.65
N SER A 23 12.10 2.82 0.77
CA SER A 23 11.51 3.91 -0.02
C SER A 23 11.84 3.81 -1.52
N PRO A 24 10.92 4.23 -2.41
CA PRO A 24 11.14 4.24 -3.87
C PRO A 24 12.39 5.00 -4.27
N ARG A 25 12.63 6.17 -3.65
CA ARG A 25 13.80 6.99 -3.92
C ARG A 25 15.11 6.23 -3.72
N VAL A 26 15.21 5.46 -2.64
CA VAL A 26 16.43 4.69 -2.34
C VAL A 26 16.50 3.46 -3.23
N GLY A 27 15.42 2.70 -3.39
CA GLY A 27 15.42 1.46 -4.18
C GLY A 27 15.80 1.70 -5.64
N TRP A 28 15.22 2.70 -6.28
CA TRP A 28 15.55 3.03 -7.67
C TRP A 28 16.97 3.56 -7.84
N GLU A 29 17.51 4.29 -6.86
CA GLU A 29 18.92 4.70 -6.84
C GLU A 29 19.86 3.49 -6.70
N LEU A 30 19.56 2.55 -5.79
CA LEU A 30 20.32 1.32 -5.65
C LEU A 30 20.32 0.51 -6.94
N LYS A 31 19.16 0.35 -7.60
CA LYS A 31 19.05 -0.32 -8.90
C LYS A 31 19.95 0.36 -9.96
N ARG A 32 19.94 1.68 -10.04
CA ARG A 32 20.77 2.44 -10.99
C ARG A 32 22.27 2.14 -10.79
N ARG A 33 22.69 1.88 -9.55
CA ARG A 33 24.11 1.65 -9.18
C ARG A 33 24.50 0.18 -9.17
N ALA A 34 23.54 -0.75 -9.15
CA ALA A 34 23.78 -2.18 -9.02
C ALA A 34 24.48 -2.83 -10.25
N GLY A 35 24.66 -2.10 -11.34
CA GLY A 35 25.35 -2.58 -12.53
C GLY A 35 24.65 -3.77 -13.19
N LYS A 36 25.31 -4.93 -13.24
CA LYS A 36 24.80 -6.15 -13.89
C LYS A 36 24.07 -7.10 -12.94
N LYS A 37 23.92 -6.75 -11.67
CA LYS A 37 23.24 -7.60 -10.70
C LYS A 37 21.74 -7.75 -11.04
N LYS A 38 21.19 -8.89 -10.71
CA LYS A 38 19.72 -9.00 -10.56
C LYS A 38 19.29 -8.10 -9.41
N VAL A 39 18.14 -7.46 -9.55
CA VAL A 39 17.61 -6.55 -8.52
C VAL A 39 16.15 -6.87 -8.27
N VAL A 40 15.81 -7.09 -7.01
CA VAL A 40 14.45 -7.23 -6.51
C VAL A 40 14.18 -6.06 -5.57
N LEU A 41 13.08 -5.35 -5.82
CA LEU A 41 12.70 -4.15 -5.07
C LEU A 41 11.27 -4.26 -4.57
N GLU A 42 11.12 -4.15 -3.26
CA GLU A 42 9.84 -4.00 -2.57
C GLU A 42 9.79 -2.59 -1.97
N LEU A 43 9.02 -1.71 -2.62
CA LEU A 43 9.04 -0.29 -2.33
C LEU A 43 7.68 0.18 -1.79
N GLY A 44 7.45 1.49 -1.84
CA GLY A 44 6.24 2.09 -1.28
C GLY A 44 4.98 1.86 -2.10
N GLY A 45 3.84 2.15 -1.48
CA GLY A 45 2.52 2.08 -2.07
C GLY A 45 1.55 3.13 -1.52
N ASN A 46 0.43 3.34 -2.20
CA ASN A 46 -0.73 4.06 -1.68
C ASN A 46 -2.00 3.31 -2.11
N ALA A 47 -2.17 2.13 -1.53
CA ALA A 47 -3.13 1.16 -1.99
C ALA A 47 -4.57 1.69 -1.98
N ALA A 48 -5.31 1.34 -3.04
CA ALA A 48 -6.71 1.66 -3.20
C ALA A 48 -7.61 0.51 -2.77
N CYS A 49 -8.77 0.86 -2.20
CA CYS A 49 -9.85 -0.06 -1.91
C CYS A 49 -11.14 0.49 -2.56
N ILE A 50 -11.78 -0.27 -3.44
CA ILE A 50 -13.02 0.11 -4.11
C ILE A 50 -14.18 -0.64 -3.46
N VAL A 51 -15.20 0.09 -3.01
CA VAL A 51 -16.44 -0.47 -2.46
C VAL A 51 -17.55 -0.18 -3.46
N ASP A 52 -17.88 -1.20 -4.26
CA ASP A 52 -18.83 -1.14 -5.36
C ASP A 52 -20.28 -1.20 -4.88
N SER A 53 -21.22 -0.84 -5.76
CA SER A 53 -22.64 -0.93 -5.49
C SER A 53 -23.06 -2.35 -5.08
N GLY A 54 -23.84 -2.45 -4.00
CA GLY A 54 -24.30 -3.73 -3.47
C GLY A 54 -23.27 -4.52 -2.66
N ALA A 55 -22.06 -3.99 -2.43
CA ALA A 55 -21.11 -4.59 -1.50
C ALA A 55 -21.68 -4.63 -0.07
N ASP A 56 -21.24 -5.60 0.72
CA ASP A 56 -21.53 -5.64 2.15
C ASP A 56 -20.74 -4.55 2.87
N VAL A 57 -21.45 -3.51 3.30
CA VAL A 57 -20.85 -2.32 3.93
C VAL A 57 -20.24 -2.66 5.28
N ASP A 58 -20.86 -3.57 6.06
CA ASP A 58 -20.36 -3.93 7.38
C ASP A 58 -19.05 -4.70 7.28
N ASP A 59 -18.97 -5.66 6.37
CA ASP A 59 -17.73 -6.38 6.07
C ASP A 59 -16.65 -5.45 5.52
N ALA A 60 -16.97 -4.61 4.54
CA ALA A 60 -16.03 -3.66 3.97
C ALA A 60 -15.46 -2.68 5.01
N VAL A 61 -16.30 -2.16 5.92
CA VAL A 61 -15.86 -1.28 7.02
C VAL A 61 -14.90 -2.02 7.95
N GLN A 62 -15.28 -3.22 8.43
CA GLN A 62 -14.43 -4.00 9.34
C GLN A 62 -13.06 -4.30 8.73
N ARG A 63 -13.04 -4.68 7.45
CA ARG A 63 -11.79 -4.98 6.74
C ARG A 63 -10.96 -3.72 6.52
N CYS A 64 -11.56 -2.61 6.06
CA CYS A 64 -10.86 -1.36 5.80
C CYS A 64 -10.28 -0.72 7.08
N ILE A 65 -10.93 -0.85 8.25
CA ILE A 65 -10.37 -0.41 9.54
C ILE A 65 -9.03 -1.11 9.80
N VAL A 66 -9.00 -2.43 9.66
CA VAL A 66 -7.75 -3.18 9.81
C VAL A 66 -6.76 -2.75 8.75
N GLY A 67 -7.18 -2.70 7.48
CA GLY A 67 -6.30 -2.37 6.35
C GLY A 67 -5.67 -0.99 6.41
N ALA A 68 -6.38 0.01 6.93
CA ALA A 68 -5.90 1.39 6.99
C ALA A 68 -5.02 1.65 8.23
N PHE A 69 -5.30 1.00 9.35
CA PHE A 69 -4.76 1.45 10.63
C PHE A 69 -3.86 0.41 11.34
N TYR A 70 -3.83 -0.87 10.90
CA TYR A 70 -2.88 -1.82 11.47
C TYR A 70 -1.44 -1.31 11.32
N GLN A 71 -0.58 -1.62 12.29
CA GLN A 71 0.80 -1.12 12.34
C GLN A 71 0.89 0.42 12.21
N SER A 72 -0.15 1.14 12.68
CA SER A 72 -0.24 2.60 12.56
C SER A 72 -0.14 3.10 11.10
N GLY A 73 -0.70 2.34 10.15
CA GLY A 73 -0.66 2.64 8.71
C GLY A 73 0.72 2.52 8.08
N GLN A 74 1.72 2.03 8.79
CA GLN A 74 3.10 1.91 8.32
C GLN A 74 3.34 0.59 7.59
N SER A 75 2.60 0.40 6.49
CA SER A 75 2.72 -0.74 5.60
C SER A 75 2.59 -0.30 4.15
N CYS A 76 3.40 -0.88 3.26
CA CYS A 76 3.36 -0.59 1.83
C CYS A 76 2.03 -0.99 1.15
N ILE A 77 1.22 -1.82 1.80
CA ILE A 77 -0.12 -2.23 1.38
C ILE A 77 -1.22 -1.73 2.31
N SER A 78 -0.94 -0.71 3.15
CA SER A 78 -1.97 -0.04 3.94
C SER A 78 -3.01 0.60 3.03
N VAL A 79 -4.29 0.49 3.42
CA VAL A 79 -5.41 1.11 2.68
C VAL A 79 -5.35 2.62 2.89
N GLN A 80 -4.86 3.34 1.89
CA GLN A 80 -4.77 4.79 1.94
C GLN A 80 -5.92 5.49 1.25
N ARG A 81 -6.42 4.94 0.12
CA ARG A 81 -7.51 5.54 -0.68
C ARG A 81 -8.70 4.60 -0.74
N ILE A 82 -9.86 5.05 -0.29
CA ILE A 82 -11.09 4.26 -0.29
C ILE A 82 -12.09 4.96 -1.21
N TYR A 83 -12.47 4.28 -2.29
CA TYR A 83 -13.44 4.74 -3.27
C TYR A 83 -14.78 4.08 -3.01
N LEU A 84 -15.81 4.86 -2.75
CA LEU A 84 -17.14 4.41 -2.35
C LEU A 84 -18.14 4.69 -3.48
N HIS A 85 -18.86 3.66 -3.92
CA HIS A 85 -19.98 3.91 -4.81
C HIS A 85 -20.99 4.84 -4.13
N GLU A 86 -21.49 5.85 -4.86
CA GLU A 86 -22.34 6.91 -4.29
C GLU A 86 -23.56 6.38 -3.51
N SER A 87 -24.11 5.23 -3.91
CA SER A 87 -25.25 4.61 -3.22
C SER A 87 -24.93 4.08 -1.82
N LEU A 88 -23.65 3.85 -1.48
CA LEU A 88 -23.20 3.31 -0.19
C LEU A 88 -22.39 4.32 0.63
N ALA A 89 -21.97 5.42 0.01
CA ALA A 89 -20.99 6.34 0.58
C ALA A 89 -21.40 6.88 1.95
N ALA A 90 -22.65 7.35 2.11
CA ALA A 90 -23.11 7.91 3.38
C ALA A 90 -23.14 6.86 4.51
N GLN A 91 -23.61 5.64 4.21
CA GLN A 91 -23.66 4.55 5.20
C GLN A 91 -22.26 4.08 5.58
N PHE A 92 -21.36 3.97 4.61
CA PHE A 92 -19.97 3.57 4.86
C PHE A 92 -19.26 4.66 5.70
N GLU A 93 -19.35 5.94 5.31
CA GLU A 93 -18.71 7.07 6.02
C GLU A 93 -19.11 7.09 7.49
N GLU A 94 -20.44 7.02 7.80
CA GLU A 94 -20.94 7.02 9.17
C GLU A 94 -20.33 5.87 10.01
N LYS A 95 -20.39 4.65 9.47
CA LYS A 95 -19.88 3.45 10.17
C LYS A 95 -18.36 3.48 10.31
N PHE A 96 -17.65 3.94 9.28
CA PHE A 96 -16.19 3.97 9.27
C PHE A 96 -15.64 5.02 10.23
N ILE A 97 -16.27 6.20 10.34
CA ILE A 97 -15.96 7.20 11.37
C ILE A 97 -16.13 6.60 12.76
N SER A 98 -17.31 6.02 13.05
CA SER A 98 -17.59 5.42 14.36
C SER A 98 -16.61 4.30 14.72
N ALA A 99 -16.26 3.44 13.75
CA ALA A 99 -15.29 2.39 13.95
C ALA A 99 -13.86 2.93 14.18
N THR A 100 -13.47 4.00 13.46
CA THR A 100 -12.18 4.67 13.63
C THR A 100 -12.05 5.29 15.03
N GLU A 101 -13.09 5.97 15.51
CA GLU A 101 -13.11 6.60 16.84
C GLU A 101 -13.07 5.58 17.99
N SER A 102 -13.47 4.34 17.73
CA SER A 102 -13.42 3.25 18.72
C SER A 102 -12.04 2.59 18.85
N LEU A 103 -11.08 2.93 17.99
CA LEU A 103 -9.75 2.32 18.02
C LEU A 103 -8.96 2.77 19.24
N THR A 104 -8.35 1.83 19.95
CA THR A 104 -7.49 2.11 21.11
C THR A 104 -6.08 2.42 20.67
N MET A 105 -5.59 3.60 21.06
CA MET A 105 -4.21 4.02 20.81
C MET A 105 -3.42 3.99 22.12
N GLY A 106 -2.22 3.42 22.12
CA GLY A 106 -1.44 3.30 23.36
C GLY A 106 -0.13 2.54 23.24
N ASP A 107 0.33 2.02 24.38
CA ASP A 107 1.56 1.23 24.49
C ASP A 107 1.43 -0.07 23.66
N PRO A 108 2.31 -0.32 22.68
CA PRO A 108 2.27 -1.55 21.88
C PRO A 108 2.54 -2.83 22.68
N GLY A 109 3.00 -2.73 23.91
CA GLY A 109 3.11 -3.86 24.84
C GLY A 109 1.80 -4.29 25.48
N SER A 110 0.71 -3.52 25.33
CA SER A 110 -0.64 -3.86 25.83
C SER A 110 -1.44 -4.58 24.75
N GLU A 111 -2.09 -5.69 25.12
CA GLU A 111 -2.98 -6.45 24.23
C GLU A 111 -4.25 -5.67 23.81
N ASP A 112 -4.62 -4.64 24.57
CA ASP A 112 -5.76 -3.77 24.28
C ASP A 112 -5.44 -2.67 23.25
N THR A 113 -4.17 -2.48 22.90
CA THR A 113 -3.74 -1.45 21.96
C THR A 113 -3.89 -1.93 20.52
N PHE A 114 -4.66 -1.19 19.71
CA PHE A 114 -4.74 -1.40 18.28
C PHE A 114 -3.69 -0.56 17.53
N LEU A 115 -3.54 0.72 17.86
CA LEU A 115 -2.54 1.62 17.29
C LEU A 115 -1.42 1.92 18.29
N GLY A 116 -0.19 1.55 17.90
CA GLY A 116 1.02 2.02 18.57
C GLY A 116 1.52 3.37 18.01
N PRO A 117 2.71 3.82 18.46
CA PRO A 117 3.35 5.01 17.90
C PRO A 117 3.85 4.76 16.47
N MET A 118 4.03 5.83 15.70
CA MET A 118 4.83 5.80 14.48
C MET A 118 6.32 5.59 14.84
N ILE A 119 7.13 5.23 13.85
CA ILE A 119 8.54 4.87 14.04
C ILE A 119 9.34 5.97 14.74
N ASP A 120 9.08 7.23 14.43
CA ASP A 120 9.72 8.39 15.07
C ASP A 120 8.88 9.66 14.92
N GLU A 121 9.29 10.72 15.63
CA GLU A 121 8.63 12.03 15.57
C GLU A 121 8.80 12.73 14.22
N THR A 122 9.85 12.43 13.47
CA THR A 122 10.09 13.04 12.15
C THR A 122 9.01 12.57 11.17
N GLN A 123 8.68 11.27 11.21
CA GLN A 123 7.65 10.71 10.35
C GLN A 123 6.24 11.15 10.76
N SER A 124 5.94 11.17 12.06
CA SER A 124 4.62 11.65 12.52
C SER A 124 4.42 13.15 12.22
N LYS A 125 5.50 13.95 12.33
CA LYS A 125 5.46 15.36 11.91
C LYS A 125 5.29 15.52 10.40
N ARG A 126 5.93 14.72 9.58
CA ARG A 126 5.75 14.73 8.12
C ARG A 126 4.28 14.48 7.76
N VAL A 127 3.64 13.51 8.38
CA VAL A 127 2.22 13.19 8.18
C VAL A 127 1.34 14.37 8.63
N GLU A 128 1.64 14.97 9.77
CA GLU A 128 0.95 16.17 10.26
C GLU A 128 1.08 17.36 9.30
N ASP A 129 2.27 17.60 8.77
CA ASP A 129 2.51 18.68 7.81
C ASP A 129 1.72 18.43 6.49
N TRP A 130 1.65 17.20 6.01
CA TRP A 130 0.85 16.84 4.83
C TRP A 130 -0.66 16.96 5.08
N LEU A 131 -1.11 16.59 6.29
CA LEU A 131 -2.50 16.80 6.68
C LEU A 131 -2.86 18.29 6.66
N LYS A 132 -2.03 19.15 7.27
CA LYS A 132 -2.23 20.60 7.28
C LYS A 132 -2.26 21.19 5.86
N GLU A 133 -1.36 20.74 5.00
CA GLU A 133 -1.31 21.15 3.59
C GLU A 133 -2.61 20.77 2.86
N SER A 134 -3.11 19.54 3.05
CA SER A 134 -4.34 19.08 2.43
C SER A 134 -5.58 19.84 2.93
N VAL A 135 -5.65 20.12 4.23
CA VAL A 135 -6.75 20.93 4.83
C VAL A 135 -6.73 22.36 4.29
N GLN A 136 -5.55 22.97 4.14
CA GLN A 136 -5.43 24.29 3.51
C GLN A 136 -5.85 24.26 2.04
N GLY A 137 -5.67 23.12 1.35
CA GLY A 137 -6.15 22.87 -0.01
C GLY A 137 -7.65 22.58 -0.12
N GLY A 138 -8.38 22.50 1.00
CA GLY A 138 -9.83 22.26 1.00
C GLY A 138 -10.28 20.90 1.48
N ALA A 139 -9.37 20.01 1.85
CA ALA A 139 -9.71 18.71 2.42
C ALA A 139 -10.47 18.86 3.75
N GLN A 140 -11.41 17.97 3.99
CA GLN A 140 -12.19 17.92 5.21
C GLN A 140 -11.73 16.73 6.07
N VAL A 141 -11.29 17.01 7.31
CA VAL A 141 -11.06 15.98 8.33
C VAL A 141 -12.41 15.54 8.89
N LEU A 142 -12.67 14.23 8.82
CA LEU A 142 -13.89 13.62 9.35
C LEU A 142 -13.72 13.19 10.81
N THR A 143 -12.54 12.66 11.15
CA THR A 143 -12.15 12.30 12.52
C THR A 143 -10.63 12.20 12.65
N GLY A 144 -10.09 12.31 13.86
CA GLY A 144 -8.67 12.27 14.16
C GLY A 144 -7.91 13.55 13.78
N GLY A 145 -6.63 13.42 13.47
CA GLY A 145 -5.77 14.51 13.01
C GLY A 145 -4.81 15.08 14.02
N GLU A 146 -4.90 14.66 15.27
CA GLU A 146 -4.04 15.15 16.34
C GLU A 146 -2.76 14.31 16.48
N ARG A 147 -1.65 14.99 16.79
CA ARG A 147 -0.35 14.36 17.02
C ARG A 147 0.19 14.69 18.42
N THR A 148 0.66 13.67 19.11
CA THR A 148 1.37 13.81 20.39
C THR A 148 2.67 13.03 20.35
N GLY A 149 3.80 13.71 20.23
CA GLY A 149 5.10 13.05 20.04
C GLY A 149 5.12 12.26 18.73
N ASN A 150 5.39 10.97 18.80
CA ASN A 150 5.32 10.05 17.67
C ASN A 150 3.98 9.29 17.54
N PHE A 151 3.01 9.57 18.41
CA PHE A 151 1.64 9.11 18.24
C PHE A 151 0.89 10.02 17.29
N PHE A 152 0.16 9.43 16.36
CA PHE A 152 -0.73 10.11 15.43
C PHE A 152 -2.09 9.42 15.44
N GLU A 153 -3.17 10.17 15.62
CA GLU A 153 -4.51 9.61 15.67
C GLU A 153 -4.92 8.99 14.34
N PRO A 154 -5.69 7.87 14.35
CA PRO A 154 -6.27 7.33 13.14
C PRO A 154 -7.17 8.39 12.51
N THR A 155 -6.87 8.77 11.27
CA THR A 155 -7.40 9.98 10.65
C THR A 155 -8.09 9.67 9.33
N LEU A 156 -9.30 10.19 9.19
CA LEU A 156 -10.09 10.10 7.96
C LEU A 156 -10.28 11.48 7.33
N LEU A 157 -10.07 11.54 6.01
CA LEU A 157 -10.32 12.75 5.23
C LEU A 157 -11.22 12.46 4.04
N LYS A 158 -11.89 13.53 3.57
CA LYS A 158 -12.53 13.55 2.24
C LYS A 158 -12.25 14.86 1.51
N ASN A 159 -12.57 14.90 0.23
CA ASN A 159 -12.33 16.06 -0.65
C ASN A 159 -10.83 16.46 -0.68
N VAL A 160 -9.95 15.49 -0.69
CA VAL A 160 -8.51 15.72 -0.82
C VAL A 160 -8.18 15.99 -2.29
N ASP A 161 -7.47 17.08 -2.56
CA ASP A 161 -7.01 17.39 -3.91
C ASP A 161 -6.08 16.27 -4.42
N HIS A 162 -6.28 15.82 -5.67
CA HIS A 162 -5.51 14.72 -6.25
C HIS A 162 -4.02 15.06 -6.42
N ASP A 163 -3.66 16.35 -6.47
CA ASP A 163 -2.26 16.81 -6.48
C ASP A 163 -1.65 16.90 -5.08
N ALA A 164 -2.46 16.76 -4.01
CA ALA A 164 -1.97 16.80 -2.64
C ALA A 164 -1.12 15.56 -2.31
N LYS A 165 -0.08 15.75 -1.49
CA LYS A 165 0.83 14.66 -1.10
C LYS A 165 0.10 13.50 -0.42
N LEU A 166 -0.91 13.77 0.40
CA LEU A 166 -1.73 12.71 1.00
C LEU A 166 -2.50 11.86 -0.01
N TYR A 167 -2.73 12.37 -1.23
CA TYR A 167 -3.38 11.60 -2.29
C TYR A 167 -2.38 10.89 -3.18
N CYS A 168 -1.35 11.59 -3.68
CA CYS A 168 -0.45 11.08 -4.71
C CYS A 168 0.82 10.39 -4.18
N GLU A 169 1.17 10.59 -2.89
CA GLU A 169 2.33 9.99 -2.25
C GLU A 169 1.93 8.88 -1.25
N GLU A 170 2.90 8.09 -0.82
CA GLU A 170 2.74 7.15 0.28
C GLU A 170 2.72 7.88 1.63
N ALA A 171 1.59 7.88 2.32
CA ALA A 171 1.47 8.51 3.65
C ALA A 171 2.31 7.78 4.70
N PHE A 172 2.38 6.44 4.65
CA PHE A 172 3.06 5.57 5.62
C PHE A 172 2.78 6.01 7.06
N GLY A 173 1.48 6.14 7.35
CA GLY A 173 0.93 6.61 8.60
C GLY A 173 -0.58 6.34 8.69
N PRO A 174 -1.22 6.53 9.84
CA PRO A 174 -2.61 6.12 10.07
C PRO A 174 -3.61 7.12 9.46
N ILE A 175 -3.58 7.25 8.15
CA ILE A 175 -4.47 8.14 7.38
C ILE A 175 -5.15 7.38 6.26
N ALA A 176 -6.47 7.56 6.11
CA ALA A 176 -7.24 7.08 4.98
C ALA A 176 -8.10 8.20 4.38
N LEU A 177 -8.24 8.16 3.05
CA LEU A 177 -8.98 9.12 2.25
C LEU A 177 -10.25 8.47 1.72
N LEU A 178 -11.40 9.16 1.84
CA LEU A 178 -12.67 8.71 1.30
C LEU A 178 -13.05 9.54 0.08
N GLU A 179 -13.35 8.86 -1.01
CA GLU A 179 -13.86 9.45 -2.25
C GLU A 179 -15.10 8.73 -2.75
N THR A 180 -15.91 9.41 -3.55
CA THR A 180 -17.12 8.81 -4.13
C THR A 180 -16.98 8.65 -5.63
N PHE A 181 -17.59 7.59 -6.18
CA PHE A 181 -17.70 7.37 -7.61
C PHE A 181 -19.10 6.87 -7.96
N SER A 182 -19.48 7.01 -9.23
CA SER A 182 -20.74 6.50 -9.78
C SER A 182 -20.53 5.51 -10.95
N ASP A 183 -19.36 5.56 -11.59
CA ASP A 183 -19.01 4.70 -12.72
C ASP A 183 -17.83 3.80 -12.33
N PHE A 184 -18.07 2.48 -12.38
CA PHE A 184 -17.06 1.49 -11.96
C PHE A 184 -15.86 1.46 -12.90
N GLU A 185 -16.02 1.67 -14.20
CA GLU A 185 -14.90 1.71 -15.13
C GLU A 185 -14.03 2.95 -14.91
N ALA A 186 -14.66 4.09 -14.69
CA ALA A 186 -13.95 5.34 -14.43
C ALA A 186 -13.10 5.28 -13.13
N VAL A 187 -13.61 4.65 -12.06
CA VAL A 187 -12.82 4.54 -10.82
C VAL A 187 -11.59 3.65 -10.99
N LEU A 188 -11.63 2.64 -11.87
CA LEU A 188 -10.43 1.84 -12.18
C LEU A 188 -9.34 2.70 -12.83
N ASP A 189 -9.72 3.60 -13.72
CA ASP A 189 -8.78 4.52 -14.36
C ASP A 189 -8.18 5.50 -13.33
N ILE A 190 -9.01 6.06 -12.43
CA ILE A 190 -8.55 6.93 -11.33
C ILE A 190 -7.56 6.18 -10.41
N VAL A 191 -7.82 4.92 -10.08
CA VAL A 191 -6.90 4.11 -9.29
C VAL A 191 -5.56 3.94 -10.01
N ASN A 192 -5.59 3.75 -11.32
CA ASN A 192 -4.40 3.56 -12.16
C ASN A 192 -3.56 4.83 -12.36
N GLU A 193 -4.09 6.03 -12.12
CA GLU A 193 -3.31 7.28 -12.14
C GLU A 193 -2.19 7.29 -11.09
N SER A 194 -2.32 6.46 -10.04
CA SER A 194 -1.25 6.31 -9.06
C SER A 194 0.04 5.82 -9.70
N ARG A 195 1.14 6.43 -9.32
CA ARG A 195 2.49 5.94 -9.67
C ARG A 195 2.88 4.65 -8.95
N PHE A 196 2.10 4.23 -7.96
CA PHE A 196 2.28 3.00 -7.18
C PHE A 196 1.35 1.89 -7.68
N GLY A 197 1.72 0.63 -7.38
CA GLY A 197 0.89 -0.49 -7.78
C GLY A 197 1.31 -1.81 -7.13
N ILE A 198 1.12 -1.96 -5.80
CA ILE A 198 1.34 -3.26 -5.13
C ILE A 198 0.04 -4.07 -5.17
N HIS A 199 -0.95 -3.67 -4.40
CA HIS A 199 -2.25 -4.33 -4.33
C HIS A 199 -3.39 -3.32 -4.42
N ALA A 200 -4.56 -3.79 -4.87
CA ALA A 200 -5.84 -3.10 -4.76
C ALA A 200 -6.92 -4.06 -4.26
N GLY A 201 -7.78 -3.57 -3.37
CA GLY A 201 -8.97 -4.30 -2.90
C GLY A 201 -10.22 -3.86 -3.64
N VAL A 202 -11.14 -4.80 -3.90
CA VAL A 202 -12.41 -4.52 -4.57
C VAL A 202 -13.53 -5.31 -3.90
N PHE A 203 -14.38 -4.64 -3.15
CA PHE A 203 -15.59 -5.21 -2.58
C PHE A 203 -16.73 -5.10 -3.60
N THR A 204 -17.14 -6.21 -4.16
CA THR A 204 -18.22 -6.27 -5.16
C THR A 204 -18.94 -7.62 -5.16
N PRO A 205 -20.27 -7.66 -5.24
CA PRO A 205 -21.02 -8.87 -5.51
C PRO A 205 -21.09 -9.21 -7.01
N ASN A 206 -20.65 -8.27 -7.88
CA ASN A 206 -20.73 -8.42 -9.33
C ASN A 206 -19.46 -9.09 -9.89
N ILE A 207 -19.61 -10.34 -10.31
CA ILE A 207 -18.49 -11.12 -10.87
C ILE A 207 -17.88 -10.47 -12.11
N ASN A 208 -18.66 -9.74 -12.91
CA ASN A 208 -18.11 -9.06 -14.09
C ASN A 208 -17.24 -7.87 -13.66
N HIS A 209 -17.62 -7.13 -12.63
CA HIS A 209 -16.77 -6.07 -12.06
C HIS A 209 -15.49 -6.65 -11.46
N ALA A 210 -15.57 -7.82 -10.81
CA ALA A 210 -14.36 -8.49 -10.30
C ALA A 210 -13.38 -8.85 -11.42
N PHE A 211 -13.86 -9.42 -12.54
CA PHE A 211 -13.01 -9.71 -13.69
C PHE A 211 -12.51 -8.45 -14.39
N LEU A 212 -13.35 -7.42 -14.51
CA LEU A 212 -12.95 -6.15 -15.09
C LEU A 212 -11.84 -5.46 -14.27
N ALA A 213 -11.97 -5.47 -12.95
CA ALA A 213 -10.94 -4.95 -12.04
C ALA A 213 -9.62 -5.75 -12.18
N TRP A 214 -9.71 -7.08 -12.27
CA TRP A 214 -8.55 -7.94 -12.52
C TRP A 214 -7.83 -7.60 -13.83
N ASP A 215 -8.59 -7.34 -14.90
CA ASP A 215 -8.04 -7.05 -16.23
C ASP A 215 -7.42 -5.65 -16.33
N ARG A 216 -8.00 -4.66 -15.64
CA ARG A 216 -7.67 -3.25 -15.87
C ARG A 216 -6.78 -2.63 -14.80
N LEU A 217 -6.78 -3.12 -13.55
CA LEU A 217 -5.97 -2.53 -12.49
C LEU A 217 -4.48 -2.85 -12.66
N GLU A 218 -3.68 -1.82 -12.75
CA GLU A 218 -2.23 -1.90 -12.92
C GLU A 218 -1.51 -2.07 -11.57
N VAL A 219 -1.75 -3.20 -10.93
CA VAL A 219 -1.18 -3.57 -9.62
C VAL A 219 -0.63 -4.99 -9.64
N GLY A 220 0.21 -5.33 -8.68
CA GLY A 220 0.75 -6.68 -8.52
C GLY A 220 -0.28 -7.71 -8.06
N GLY A 221 -1.33 -7.28 -7.35
CA GLY A 221 -2.43 -8.15 -6.91
C GLY A 221 -3.75 -7.42 -6.78
N VAL A 222 -4.83 -8.04 -7.27
CA VAL A 222 -6.22 -7.57 -7.09
C VAL A 222 -6.92 -8.54 -6.15
N LEU A 223 -7.48 -8.03 -5.06
CA LEU A 223 -8.11 -8.81 -4.01
C LEU A 223 -9.61 -8.55 -4.02
N ILE A 224 -10.39 -9.56 -4.37
CA ILE A 224 -11.85 -9.42 -4.45
C ILE A 224 -12.49 -9.76 -3.10
N ASN A 225 -13.35 -8.86 -2.61
CA ASN A 225 -13.96 -8.88 -1.29
C ASN A 225 -12.93 -9.01 -0.17
N GLU A 226 -11.80 -8.33 -0.36
CA GLU A 226 -10.70 -8.31 0.57
C GLU A 226 -9.90 -7.00 0.44
N ILE A 227 -9.16 -6.64 1.48
CA ILE A 227 -8.31 -5.45 1.53
C ILE A 227 -6.94 -5.70 0.89
N PRO A 228 -6.29 -4.66 0.36
CA PRO A 228 -4.93 -4.75 -0.19
C PRO A 228 -3.91 -5.32 0.80
N SER A 229 -4.13 -5.12 2.10
CA SER A 229 -3.23 -5.53 3.18
C SER A 229 -3.21 -7.04 3.44
N TRP A 230 -4.11 -7.81 2.82
CA TRP A 230 -4.13 -9.25 2.96
C TRP A 230 -3.07 -9.92 2.08
N ARG A 231 -2.28 -10.83 2.65
CA ARG A 231 -1.31 -11.65 1.92
C ARG A 231 -1.07 -12.98 2.61
N VAL A 232 -0.57 -13.95 1.84
CA VAL A 232 -0.01 -15.21 2.34
C VAL A 232 1.32 -15.49 1.64
N ASP A 233 2.27 -16.10 2.35
CA ASP A 233 3.68 -16.19 1.94
C ASP A 233 3.95 -17.04 0.70
N ASN A 234 3.01 -17.91 0.31
CA ASN A 234 3.15 -18.76 -0.87
C ASN A 234 2.59 -18.14 -2.17
N LEU A 235 1.92 -16.99 -2.09
CA LEU A 235 1.46 -16.24 -3.25
C LEU A 235 2.55 -15.29 -3.78
N PRO A 236 2.54 -14.97 -5.09
CA PRO A 236 3.39 -13.92 -5.60
C PRO A 236 3.01 -12.58 -4.97
N TYR A 237 3.98 -11.91 -4.37
CA TYR A 237 3.80 -10.57 -3.80
C TYR A 237 4.83 -9.63 -4.41
N GLY A 238 4.45 -8.41 -4.69
CA GLY A 238 5.32 -7.35 -5.20
C GLY A 238 4.58 -6.36 -6.06
N GLY A 239 5.22 -5.22 -6.29
CA GLY A 239 4.64 -4.10 -7.00
C GLY A 239 5.02 -4.03 -8.48
N VAL A 240 4.28 -3.18 -9.17
CA VAL A 240 4.60 -2.65 -10.50
C VAL A 240 4.80 -1.14 -10.39
N LYS A 241 5.09 -0.47 -11.48
CA LYS A 241 5.35 0.98 -11.52
C LYS A 241 6.50 1.35 -10.55
N GLU A 242 6.31 2.38 -9.72
CA GLU A 242 7.31 2.79 -8.74
C GLU A 242 7.33 1.94 -7.46
N SER A 243 6.37 1.04 -7.30
CA SER A 243 6.30 0.17 -6.12
C SER A 243 7.32 -0.96 -6.11
N GLY A 244 7.94 -1.28 -7.24
CA GLY A 244 9.01 -2.28 -7.17
C GLY A 244 9.30 -3.03 -8.46
N LEU A 245 10.09 -4.08 -8.29
CA LEU A 245 10.57 -4.96 -9.36
C LEU A 245 10.80 -6.37 -8.80
N GLY A 246 10.32 -7.39 -9.51
CA GLY A 246 10.37 -8.76 -9.05
C GLY A 246 9.14 -9.15 -8.24
N ARG A 247 9.19 -10.33 -7.63
CA ARG A 247 8.13 -10.84 -6.76
C ARG A 247 8.73 -11.58 -5.58
N GLU A 248 8.17 -11.36 -4.39
CA GLU A 248 8.39 -12.22 -3.22
C GLU A 248 7.52 -13.49 -3.32
N GLY A 249 7.78 -14.42 -2.42
CA GLY A 249 7.21 -15.75 -2.40
C GLY A 249 8.27 -16.79 -2.72
N LEU A 250 8.26 -17.94 -2.02
CA LEU A 250 9.36 -18.91 -2.06
C LEU A 250 9.76 -19.33 -3.47
N ARG A 251 8.78 -19.62 -4.33
CA ARG A 251 9.02 -20.03 -5.72
C ARG A 251 9.74 -18.93 -6.51
N TYR A 252 9.27 -17.70 -6.41
CA TYR A 252 9.79 -16.55 -7.16
C TYR A 252 11.18 -16.15 -6.67
N ALA A 253 11.40 -16.19 -5.36
CA ALA A 253 12.74 -15.96 -4.78
C ALA A 253 13.75 -17.00 -5.27
N ILE A 254 13.36 -18.27 -5.41
CA ILE A 254 14.22 -19.31 -5.98
C ILE A 254 14.57 -18.98 -7.45
N ASP A 255 13.57 -18.57 -8.25
CA ASP A 255 13.80 -18.19 -9.65
C ASP A 255 14.75 -16.99 -9.77
N ASP A 256 14.64 -16.01 -8.87
CA ASP A 256 15.54 -14.85 -8.83
C ASP A 256 16.97 -15.21 -8.39
N MET A 257 17.12 -16.13 -7.44
CA MET A 257 18.42 -16.54 -6.87
C MET A 257 19.15 -17.59 -7.69
N THR A 258 18.52 -18.10 -8.74
CA THR A 258 19.10 -19.18 -9.58
C THR A 258 19.21 -18.76 -11.04
N GLU A 259 20.06 -19.51 -11.80
CA GLU A 259 20.20 -19.35 -13.24
C GLU A 259 19.85 -20.66 -13.95
N ILE A 260 19.00 -20.57 -14.98
CA ILE A 260 18.67 -21.70 -15.82
C ILE A 260 19.92 -22.09 -16.63
N ARG A 261 20.31 -23.37 -16.55
CA ARG A 261 21.44 -23.93 -17.29
C ARG A 261 21.07 -25.18 -18.04
N THR A 262 21.40 -25.24 -19.33
CA THR A 262 21.16 -26.39 -20.19
C THR A 262 22.41 -27.24 -20.28
N MET A 263 22.25 -28.55 -20.17
CA MET A 263 23.28 -29.54 -20.50
C MET A 263 22.80 -30.39 -21.68
N ILE A 264 23.60 -30.47 -22.74
CA ILE A 264 23.36 -31.33 -23.88
C ILE A 264 24.47 -32.35 -23.90
N LEU A 265 24.11 -33.64 -23.78
CA LEU A 265 25.04 -34.75 -23.89
C LEU A 265 24.84 -35.45 -25.23
N ARG A 266 25.84 -35.41 -26.11
CA ARG A 266 25.90 -36.21 -27.34
C ARG A 266 26.74 -37.46 -27.09
N THR A 267 26.19 -38.62 -27.31
CA THR A 267 26.96 -39.89 -27.34
C THR A 267 27.44 -40.11 -28.79
N PRO A 268 28.74 -40.09 -29.07
CA PRO A 268 29.24 -40.48 -30.41
C PRO A 268 28.97 -41.98 -30.61
N ASN A 269 28.51 -42.34 -31.82
CA ASN A 269 28.37 -43.74 -32.24
C ASN A 269 29.75 -44.39 -32.36
#